data_8d2a5170552ec1e1f008072e6c2f97b7
#
_entry.id   8d2a5170552ec1e1f008072e6c2f97b7
#
_cell.length_a   1.000
_cell.length_b   1.000
_cell.length_c   1.000
_cell.angle_alpha   90.00
_cell.angle_beta   90.00
_cell.angle_gamma   90.00
#
_symmetry.space_group_name_H-M   'P 1'
#
loop_
_entity.id
_entity.type
_entity.pdbx_description
1 polymer ?
#
loop_
_entity_poly.entity_id
_entity_poly.type
_entity_poly.pdbx_seq_one_letter_code
_entity_poly.pdbx_strand_id
1 'polypeptide(L)'
;MVHGVRTHPKCPRGFTLIEMMAVLVLFGLLTAVVLPNFERWFSNTERRVSASELAVRLQKLHARAALLGQNFELNSATASEKLADGQPALDLPPGWSFAEGQSLGIRASGLCKAASIKFVSAAQTLVLDVETDNCEIAIRSNTTTPP
;
A
#
# COMPACT_ATOMS: atom_id res chain seq x y z
N MET A 1 -71.37 19.01 26.40
CA MET A 1 -71.05 19.15 24.96
C MET A 1 -69.62 18.63 24.74
N VAL A 2 -69.49 17.44 24.19
CA VAL A 2 -68.15 16.84 23.95
C VAL A 2 -67.80 17.01 22.48
N HIS A 3 -66.78 17.86 22.19
CA HIS A 3 -66.26 18.07 20.84
C HIS A 3 -65.38 16.90 20.47
N GLY A 4 -65.90 16.01 19.60
CA GLY A 4 -65.10 14.93 19.00
C GLY A 4 -64.12 15.46 17.96
N VAL A 5 -62.81 15.37 18.23
CA VAL A 5 -61.72 15.67 17.27
C VAL A 5 -61.67 14.49 16.28
N ARG A 6 -62.09 14.75 15.05
CA ARG A 6 -61.92 13.80 13.93
C ARG A 6 -60.49 13.87 13.44
N THR A 7 -59.68 12.87 13.80
CA THR A 7 -58.35 12.64 13.18
C THR A 7 -58.56 11.99 11.82
N HIS A 8 -58.21 12.71 10.75
CA HIS A 8 -58.16 12.14 9.39
C HIS A 8 -56.99 11.13 9.30
N PRO A 9 -57.23 9.87 8.91
CA PRO A 9 -56.16 8.94 8.66
C PRO A 9 -55.36 9.43 7.43
N LYS A 10 -54.06 9.73 7.63
CA LYS A 10 -53.14 9.94 6.51
C LYS A 10 -52.98 8.61 5.77
N CYS A 11 -53.47 8.54 4.54
CA CYS A 11 -53.22 7.40 3.66
C CYS A 11 -51.71 7.30 3.41
N PRO A 12 -51.06 6.15 3.68
CA PRO A 12 -49.66 5.96 3.32
C PRO A 12 -49.56 5.99 1.78
N ARG A 13 -48.77 6.94 1.27
CA ARG A 13 -48.44 6.99 -0.16
C ARG A 13 -47.47 5.85 -0.46
N GLY A 14 -47.91 4.86 -1.22
CA GLY A 14 -47.06 3.81 -1.77
C GLY A 14 -46.21 4.34 -2.93
N PHE A 15 -45.03 3.82 -3.12
CA PHE A 15 -44.18 4.09 -4.27
C PHE A 15 -44.79 3.55 -5.56
N THR A 16 -44.69 4.31 -6.63
CA THR A 16 -45.15 3.86 -7.94
C THR A 16 -44.06 3.00 -8.62
N LEU A 17 -44.46 2.09 -9.48
CA LEU A 17 -43.50 1.22 -10.21
C LEU A 17 -42.55 2.05 -11.09
N ILE A 18 -43.02 3.13 -11.67
CA ILE A 18 -42.21 4.06 -12.48
C ILE A 18 -41.15 4.77 -11.66
N GLU A 19 -41.46 5.13 -10.40
CA GLU A 19 -40.52 5.77 -9.48
C GLU A 19 -39.37 4.84 -9.12
N MET A 20 -39.65 3.55 -8.89
CA MET A 20 -38.62 2.55 -8.67
C MET A 20 -37.74 2.30 -9.90
N MET A 21 -38.33 2.31 -11.12
CA MET A 21 -37.56 2.22 -12.35
C MET A 21 -36.63 3.43 -12.55
N ALA A 22 -37.14 4.62 -12.29
CA ALA A 22 -36.33 5.85 -12.38
C ALA A 22 -35.14 5.82 -11.39
N VAL A 23 -35.36 5.39 -10.16
CA VAL A 23 -34.30 5.23 -9.15
C VAL A 23 -33.24 4.24 -9.59
N LEU A 24 -33.65 3.07 -10.13
CA LEU A 24 -32.70 2.06 -10.61
C LEU A 24 -31.85 2.57 -11.79
N VAL A 25 -32.43 3.31 -12.73
CA VAL A 25 -31.71 3.94 -13.83
C VAL A 25 -30.69 4.96 -13.28
N LEU A 26 -31.10 5.76 -12.33
CA LEU A 26 -30.24 6.77 -11.70
C LEU A 26 -29.05 6.12 -10.96
N PHE A 27 -29.29 5.05 -10.21
CA PHE A 27 -28.24 4.26 -9.59
C PHE A 27 -27.28 3.62 -10.62
N GLY A 28 -27.81 3.12 -11.73
CA GLY A 28 -27.00 2.58 -12.81
C GLY A 28 -26.06 3.62 -13.42
N LEU A 29 -26.55 4.84 -13.65
CA LEU A 29 -25.73 5.94 -14.17
C LEU A 29 -24.66 6.39 -13.16
N LEU A 30 -25.00 6.48 -11.86
CA LEU A 30 -24.05 6.84 -10.83
C LEU A 30 -22.93 5.79 -10.69
N THR A 31 -23.27 4.51 -10.70
CA THR A 31 -22.28 3.42 -10.65
C THR A 31 -21.33 3.45 -11.84
N ALA A 32 -21.80 3.73 -13.03
CA ALA A 32 -20.96 3.80 -14.24
C ALA A 32 -19.85 4.88 -14.16
N VAL A 33 -20.11 5.96 -13.43
CA VAL A 33 -19.11 7.04 -13.22
C VAL A 33 -18.20 6.78 -12.03
N VAL A 34 -18.72 6.18 -10.97
CA VAL A 34 -17.99 5.98 -9.70
C VAL A 34 -17.01 4.82 -9.78
N LEU A 35 -17.38 3.71 -10.45
CA LEU A 35 -16.56 2.50 -10.52
C LEU A 35 -15.13 2.74 -11.02
N PRO A 36 -14.91 3.40 -12.20
CA PRO A 36 -13.55 3.56 -12.72
C PRO A 36 -12.65 4.43 -11.83
N ASN A 37 -13.24 5.39 -11.12
CA ASN A 37 -12.49 6.21 -10.18
C ASN A 37 -12.11 5.45 -8.91
N PHE A 38 -12.98 4.54 -8.46
CA PHE A 38 -12.75 3.71 -7.29
C PHE A 38 -11.59 2.73 -7.52
N GLU A 39 -11.51 2.10 -8.68
CA GLU A 39 -10.39 1.19 -9.03
C GLU A 39 -9.04 1.90 -9.01
N ARG A 40 -8.96 3.10 -9.57
CA ARG A 40 -7.74 3.92 -9.53
C ARG A 40 -7.35 4.33 -8.11
N TRP A 41 -8.32 4.73 -7.31
CA TRP A 41 -8.08 5.10 -5.92
C TRP A 41 -7.61 3.90 -5.10
N PHE A 42 -8.24 2.74 -5.28
CA PHE A 42 -7.87 1.50 -4.58
C PHE A 42 -6.44 1.06 -4.94
N SER A 43 -6.10 1.01 -6.22
CA SER A 43 -4.74 0.63 -6.66
C SER A 43 -3.65 1.57 -6.15
N ASN A 44 -3.92 2.87 -6.07
CA ASN A 44 -2.99 3.84 -5.51
C ASN A 44 -2.80 3.65 -3.99
N THR A 45 -3.86 3.30 -3.29
CA THR A 45 -3.80 3.04 -1.83
C THR A 45 -2.99 1.77 -1.55
N GLU A 46 -3.22 0.70 -2.29
CA GLU A 46 -2.46 -0.55 -2.19
C GLU A 46 -0.97 -0.33 -2.43
N ARG A 47 -0.60 0.45 -3.45
CA ARG A 47 0.80 0.82 -3.71
C ARG A 47 1.44 1.54 -2.53
N ARG A 48 0.76 2.50 -1.92
CA ARG A 48 1.28 3.24 -0.77
C ARG A 48 1.49 2.34 0.44
N VAL A 49 0.53 1.45 0.72
CA VAL A 49 0.64 0.49 1.82
C VAL A 49 1.82 -0.43 1.60
N SER A 50 1.98 -1.01 0.42
CA SER A 50 3.10 -1.89 0.09
C SER A 50 4.45 -1.18 0.18
N ALA A 51 4.54 0.07 -0.30
CA ALA A 51 5.77 0.85 -0.21
C ALA A 51 6.16 1.16 1.24
N SER A 52 5.18 1.54 2.08
CA SER A 52 5.44 1.82 3.50
C SER A 52 5.82 0.55 4.26
N GLU A 53 5.22 -0.59 3.94
CA GLU A 53 5.58 -1.88 4.54
C GLU A 53 7.01 -2.28 4.20
N LEU A 54 7.41 -2.17 2.94
CA LEU A 54 8.79 -2.45 2.51
C LEU A 54 9.80 -1.49 3.17
N ALA A 55 9.47 -0.21 3.29
CA ALA A 55 10.31 0.77 3.98
C ALA A 55 10.52 0.38 5.46
N VAL A 56 9.45 0.00 6.16
CA VAL A 56 9.52 -0.45 7.56
C VAL A 56 10.37 -1.71 7.71
N ARG A 57 10.26 -2.68 6.78
CA ARG A 57 11.08 -3.90 6.79
C ARG A 57 12.55 -3.59 6.58
N LEU A 58 12.87 -2.65 5.69
CA LEU A 58 14.23 -2.22 5.45
C LEU A 58 14.82 -1.46 6.65
N GLN A 59 14.03 -0.61 7.32
CA GLN A 59 14.42 0.04 8.57
C GLN A 59 14.67 -0.97 9.69
N LYS A 60 13.86 -2.03 9.78
CA LYS A 60 14.09 -3.11 10.74
C LYS A 60 15.42 -3.83 10.48
N LEU A 61 15.74 -4.11 9.22
CA LEU A 61 17.03 -4.71 8.86
C LEU A 61 18.19 -3.80 9.29
N HIS A 62 18.11 -2.50 9.01
CA HIS A 62 19.10 -1.53 9.45
C HIS A 62 19.29 -1.55 10.98
N ALA A 63 18.20 -1.45 11.75
CA ALA A 63 18.27 -1.47 13.21
C ALA A 63 18.86 -2.79 13.75
N ARG A 64 18.50 -3.92 13.14
CA ARG A 64 19.04 -5.25 13.52
C ARG A 64 20.54 -5.34 13.21
N ALA A 65 20.98 -4.91 12.04
CA ALA A 65 22.40 -4.93 11.68
C ALA A 65 23.24 -4.09 12.65
N ALA A 66 22.75 -2.91 13.01
CA ALA A 66 23.38 -2.04 14.00
C ALA A 66 23.43 -2.67 15.40
N LEU A 67 22.33 -3.27 15.87
CA LEU A 67 22.26 -3.95 17.17
C LEU A 67 23.18 -5.17 17.25
N LEU A 68 23.31 -5.92 16.16
CA LEU A 68 24.17 -7.09 16.09
C LEU A 68 25.65 -6.74 15.84
N GLY A 69 25.95 -5.47 15.58
CA GLY A 69 27.29 -5.00 15.25
C GLY A 69 27.85 -5.61 13.97
N GLN A 70 26.98 -5.95 12.99
CA GLN A 70 27.35 -6.64 11.76
C GLN A 70 27.29 -5.71 10.56
N ASN A 71 28.32 -5.79 9.71
CA ASN A 71 28.21 -5.22 8.36
C ASN A 71 27.40 -6.19 7.49
N PHE A 72 26.42 -5.66 6.75
CA PHE A 72 25.57 -6.47 5.90
C PHE A 72 25.44 -5.82 4.52
N GLU A 73 25.54 -6.62 3.49
CA GLU A 73 25.28 -6.19 2.12
C GLU A 73 24.02 -6.88 1.61
N LEU A 74 22.96 -6.14 1.49
CA LEU A 74 21.67 -6.59 0.98
C LEU A 74 21.70 -6.61 -0.55
N ASN A 75 21.52 -7.78 -1.13
CA ASN A 75 21.33 -8.00 -2.56
C ASN A 75 20.30 -9.13 -2.80
N SER A 76 20.03 -9.50 -4.04
CA SER A 76 19.04 -10.53 -4.35
C SER A 76 19.37 -11.91 -3.74
N ALA A 77 20.63 -12.25 -3.55
CA ALA A 77 21.06 -13.50 -2.94
C ALA A 77 21.00 -13.44 -1.40
N THR A 78 21.44 -12.32 -0.81
CA THR A 78 21.55 -12.20 0.65
C THR A 78 20.25 -11.77 1.32
N ALA A 79 19.24 -11.34 0.57
CA ALA A 79 17.94 -10.92 1.12
C ALA A 79 17.29 -11.99 2.00
N SER A 80 17.40 -13.26 1.65
CA SER A 80 16.89 -14.41 2.41
C SER A 80 17.91 -15.03 3.37
N GLU A 81 19.15 -14.51 3.40
CA GLU A 81 20.20 -15.01 4.30
C GLU A 81 19.84 -14.68 5.75
N LYS A 82 20.21 -15.58 6.66
CA LYS A 82 19.94 -15.39 8.08
C LYS A 82 21.04 -14.56 8.73
N LEU A 83 20.66 -13.56 9.48
CA LEU A 83 21.56 -12.82 10.38
C LEU A 83 21.93 -13.66 11.62
N ALA A 84 22.81 -13.14 12.46
CA ALA A 84 23.26 -13.82 13.68
C ALA A 84 22.14 -14.17 14.67
N ASP A 85 21.00 -13.50 14.58
CA ASP A 85 19.79 -13.80 15.35
C ASP A 85 18.94 -14.95 14.77
N GLY A 86 19.39 -15.58 13.68
CA GLY A 86 18.73 -16.70 13.01
C GLY A 86 17.53 -16.33 12.14
N GLN A 87 17.16 -15.07 12.06
CA GLN A 87 16.07 -14.61 11.22
C GLN A 87 16.55 -14.14 9.83
N PRO A 88 15.73 -14.22 8.78
CA PRO A 88 16.13 -13.74 7.47
C PRO A 88 16.46 -12.24 7.51
N ALA A 89 17.42 -11.84 6.70
CA ALA A 89 17.84 -10.44 6.63
C ALA A 89 16.67 -9.55 6.25
N LEU A 90 15.95 -9.91 5.19
CA LEU A 90 14.77 -9.21 4.75
C LEU A 90 13.62 -10.20 4.53
N ASP A 91 12.58 -10.07 5.36
CA ASP A 91 11.34 -10.82 5.21
C ASP A 91 10.42 -10.05 4.26
N LEU A 92 10.42 -10.44 2.98
CA LEU A 92 9.60 -9.79 1.95
C LEU A 92 8.15 -10.29 2.01
N PRO A 93 7.17 -9.40 1.75
CA PRO A 93 5.80 -9.83 1.59
C PRO A 93 5.64 -10.81 0.43
N PRO A 94 4.63 -11.70 0.46
CA PRO A 94 4.38 -12.65 -0.62
C PRO A 94 4.25 -11.94 -1.97
N GLY A 95 4.93 -12.48 -2.99
CA GLY A 95 4.91 -11.94 -4.35
C GLY A 95 5.84 -10.77 -4.61
N TRP A 96 6.62 -10.33 -3.62
CA TRP A 96 7.65 -9.33 -3.79
C TRP A 96 9.04 -9.97 -3.87
N SER A 97 9.88 -9.41 -4.73
CA SER A 97 11.28 -9.79 -4.85
C SER A 97 12.19 -8.57 -4.91
N PHE A 98 13.42 -8.75 -4.47
CA PHE A 98 14.49 -7.76 -4.61
C PHE A 98 15.03 -7.83 -6.04
N ALA A 99 15.08 -6.71 -6.76
CA ALA A 99 15.54 -6.72 -8.14
C ALA A 99 17.03 -7.06 -8.22
N GLU A 100 17.42 -7.74 -9.31
CA GLU A 100 18.80 -8.15 -9.54
C GLU A 100 19.71 -6.97 -9.86
N GLY A 101 21.02 -7.14 -9.66
CA GLY A 101 22.05 -6.15 -10.04
C GLY A 101 22.12 -4.93 -9.14
N GLN A 102 21.49 -4.93 -7.98
CA GLN A 102 21.56 -3.84 -7.00
C GLN A 102 22.02 -4.35 -5.64
N SER A 103 22.67 -3.48 -4.86
CA SER A 103 23.06 -3.77 -3.50
C SER A 103 22.90 -2.57 -2.58
N LEU A 104 22.63 -2.85 -1.30
CA LEU A 104 22.59 -1.86 -0.23
C LEU A 104 23.57 -2.28 0.86
N GLY A 105 24.61 -1.49 1.06
CA GLY A 105 25.56 -1.69 2.15
C GLY A 105 25.06 -1.06 3.44
N ILE A 106 24.96 -1.86 4.50
CA ILE A 106 24.63 -1.43 5.87
C ILE A 106 25.84 -1.73 6.75
N ARG A 107 26.35 -0.72 7.41
CA ARG A 107 27.50 -0.86 8.34
C ARG A 107 27.04 -1.13 9.76
N ALA A 108 27.87 -1.82 10.52
CA ALA A 108 27.68 -2.05 11.94
C ALA A 108 27.54 -0.75 12.78
N SER A 109 28.07 0.35 12.27
CA SER A 109 27.92 1.69 12.86
C SER A 109 26.53 2.31 12.66
N GLY A 110 25.64 1.66 11.90
CA GLY A 110 24.34 2.21 11.54
C GLY A 110 24.37 3.16 10.33
N LEU A 111 25.48 3.23 9.61
CA LEU A 111 25.57 4.02 8.38
C LEU A 111 25.20 3.16 7.18
N CYS A 112 24.43 3.71 6.25
CA CYS A 112 24.14 3.09 4.97
C CYS A 112 24.94 3.72 3.84
N LYS A 113 25.19 2.94 2.80
CA LYS A 113 25.65 3.49 1.53
C LYS A 113 24.41 3.91 0.75
N ALA A 114 24.39 5.18 0.28
CA ALA A 114 23.27 5.66 -0.53
C ALA A 114 23.00 4.74 -1.72
N ALA A 115 21.76 4.35 -1.90
CA ALA A 115 21.34 3.48 -2.99
C ALA A 115 19.85 3.66 -3.29
N SER A 116 19.50 3.44 -4.56
CA SER A 116 18.10 3.30 -4.97
C SER A 116 17.77 1.82 -5.10
N ILE A 117 16.88 1.34 -4.26
CA ILE A 117 16.52 -0.07 -4.18
C ILE A 117 15.17 -0.30 -4.87
N LYS A 118 15.17 -1.25 -5.80
CA LYS A 118 13.97 -1.63 -6.54
C LYS A 118 13.40 -2.94 -6.00
N PHE A 119 12.14 -2.94 -5.68
CA PHE A 119 11.35 -4.14 -5.37
C PHE A 119 10.37 -4.37 -6.49
N VAL A 120 10.25 -5.61 -6.91
CA VAL A 120 9.42 -6.02 -8.05
C VAL A 120 8.37 -7.01 -7.58
N SER A 121 7.14 -6.81 -8.03
CA SER A 121 6.05 -7.79 -7.93
C SER A 121 5.44 -8.01 -9.31
N ALA A 122 4.55 -8.99 -9.46
CA ALA A 122 3.84 -9.25 -10.71
C ALA A 122 3.05 -8.03 -11.23
N ALA A 123 2.58 -7.15 -10.32
CA ALA A 123 1.71 -6.03 -10.66
C ALA A 123 2.42 -4.67 -10.68
N GLN A 124 3.57 -4.52 -10.02
CA GLN A 124 4.18 -3.20 -9.82
C GLN A 124 5.67 -3.27 -9.46
N THR A 125 6.36 -2.16 -9.73
CA THR A 125 7.73 -1.93 -9.27
C THR A 125 7.74 -0.75 -8.32
N LEU A 126 8.39 -0.90 -7.17
CA LEU A 126 8.59 0.15 -6.19
C LEU A 126 10.08 0.50 -6.10
N VAL A 127 10.38 1.78 -6.01
CA VAL A 127 11.73 2.28 -5.80
C VAL A 127 11.79 2.99 -4.46
N LEU A 128 12.71 2.55 -3.60
CA LEU A 128 13.02 3.18 -2.33
C LEU A 128 14.42 3.77 -2.42
N ASP A 129 14.55 5.06 -2.16
CA ASP A 129 15.85 5.72 -2.06
C ASP A 129 16.31 5.70 -0.61
N VAL A 130 17.51 5.22 -0.38
CA VAL A 130 18.16 5.17 0.93
C VAL A 130 19.25 6.23 0.98
N GLU A 131 19.18 7.14 1.94
CA GLU A 131 20.18 8.18 2.15
C GLU A 131 21.38 7.66 2.93
N THR A 132 22.54 8.36 2.77
CA THR A 132 23.84 7.86 3.22
C THR A 132 24.01 7.83 4.74
N ASP A 133 23.54 8.84 5.46
CA ASP A 133 24.01 9.06 6.83
C ASP A 133 23.16 8.32 7.88
N ASN A 134 21.87 8.33 7.73
CA ASN A 134 20.93 7.81 8.73
C ASN A 134 20.08 6.64 8.23
N CYS A 135 20.36 6.14 7.01
CA CYS A 135 19.53 5.13 6.35
C CYS A 135 18.06 5.57 6.22
N GLU A 136 17.82 6.85 6.10
CA GLU A 136 16.48 7.37 5.86
C GLU A 136 15.97 6.88 4.50
N ILE A 137 14.74 6.41 4.50
CA ILE A 137 14.13 5.79 3.34
C ILE A 137 13.08 6.73 2.78
N ALA A 138 13.35 7.24 1.59
CA ALA A 138 12.40 8.04 0.81
C ALA A 138 11.70 7.15 -0.22
N ILE A 139 10.38 7.19 -0.24
CA ILE A 139 9.58 6.46 -1.22
C ILE A 139 9.53 7.30 -2.50
N ARG A 140 10.18 6.85 -3.56
CA ARG A 140 10.04 7.46 -4.88
C ARG A 140 8.82 6.85 -5.57
N SER A 141 7.73 7.59 -5.64
CA SER A 141 6.57 7.21 -6.44
C SER A 141 6.90 7.37 -7.93
N ASN A 142 7.46 6.34 -8.55
CA ASN A 142 7.52 6.30 -10.01
C ASN A 142 6.12 6.03 -10.54
N THR A 143 5.50 7.07 -11.07
CA THR A 143 4.35 6.94 -11.96
C THR A 143 4.87 6.39 -13.28
N THR A 144 5.11 5.09 -13.35
CA THR A 144 5.26 4.45 -14.66
C THR A 144 3.85 4.24 -15.18
N THR A 145 3.39 5.16 -16.01
CA THR A 145 2.24 4.95 -16.88
C THR A 145 2.59 3.76 -17.77
N PRO A 146 1.84 2.65 -17.77
CA PRO A 146 2.04 1.62 -18.78
C PRO A 146 1.68 2.19 -20.17
N PRO A 147 2.34 1.72 -21.21
CA PRO A 147 2.06 2.12 -22.59
C PRO A 147 0.63 1.75 -23.03
#